data_806c7f93098c497f0fdb7fafeab28ed3
#
_entry.id   806c7f93098c497f0fdb7fafeab28ed3
#
_cell.length_a   1.000
_cell.length_b   1.000
_cell.length_c   1.000
_cell.angle_alpha   90.00
_cell.angle_beta   90.00
_cell.angle_gamma   90.00
#
_symmetry.space_group_name_H-M   'P 1'
#
loop_
_entity.id
_entity.type
_entity.pdbx_description
1 polymer ?
#
loop_
_entity_poly.entity_id
_entity_poly.type
_entity_poly.pdbx_seq_one_letter_code
_entity_poly.pdbx_strand_id
1 'polypeptide(L)'
;MLYKKNQAEKLEDSLFEQPTAEYRGAPFWAWNTRLEQKELDRQMEVLKSMGFGGAHLHPRTGLETPYLSEEFMDRIKGCLAKAKQENLQVYLYDEDRWPSGFAGGLVTKEEKYRAQYLLFTNKPYEAGEEVQMQTDSSARAARTLNGRLLEVYDV
;
A
#
# COMPACT_ATOMS: atom_id res chain seq x y z
N MET A 1 -14.01 -18.60 5.09
CA MET A 1 -12.71 -18.71 5.80
C MET A 1 -11.65 -19.01 4.75
N LEU A 2 -10.64 -18.17 4.62
CA LEU A 2 -9.65 -18.25 3.54
C LEU A 2 -8.61 -19.37 3.73
N TYR A 3 -8.45 -19.84 4.96
CA TYR A 3 -7.56 -20.95 5.29
C TYR A 3 -8.11 -21.74 6.46
N LYS A 4 -7.74 -23.01 6.54
CA LYS A 4 -8.16 -23.91 7.61
C LYS A 4 -7.32 -23.63 8.85
N LYS A 5 -7.97 -23.16 9.92
CA LYS A 5 -7.31 -22.99 11.22
C LYS A 5 -7.13 -24.34 11.90
N ASN A 6 -6.05 -24.48 12.64
CA ASN A 6 -5.92 -25.59 13.58
C ASN A 6 -7.05 -25.51 14.63
N GLN A 7 -7.73 -26.63 14.86
CA GLN A 7 -8.82 -26.77 15.82
C GLN A 7 -8.46 -27.77 16.94
N ALA A 8 -7.20 -28.13 17.06
CA ALA A 8 -6.76 -29.02 18.14
C ALA A 8 -7.00 -28.33 19.50
N GLU A 9 -7.57 -29.07 20.45
CA GLU A 9 -7.82 -28.58 21.81
C GLU A 9 -6.54 -28.44 22.63
N LYS A 10 -5.47 -29.11 22.21
CA LYS A 10 -4.15 -29.06 22.86
C LYS A 10 -3.07 -28.75 21.83
N LEU A 11 -2.01 -28.09 22.27
CA LEU A 11 -0.81 -27.94 21.49
C LEU A 11 -0.15 -29.30 21.30
N GLU A 12 0.13 -29.65 20.06
CA GLU A 12 0.86 -30.86 19.69
C GLU A 12 2.36 -30.55 19.56
N ASP A 13 3.20 -31.41 20.15
CA ASP A 13 4.67 -31.21 20.07
C ASP A 13 5.17 -31.17 18.62
N SER A 14 4.59 -31.99 17.75
CA SER A 14 4.88 -31.99 16.31
C SER A 14 4.58 -30.66 15.63
N LEU A 15 3.52 -29.98 16.05
CA LEU A 15 3.17 -28.66 15.53
C LEU A 15 4.11 -27.56 16.05
N PHE A 16 4.66 -27.73 17.25
CA PHE A 16 5.67 -26.83 17.80
C PHE A 16 7.02 -27.03 17.08
N GLU A 17 7.42 -28.27 16.83
CA GLU A 17 8.67 -28.58 16.12
C GLU A 17 8.64 -28.21 14.64
N GLN A 18 7.47 -28.40 13.99
CA GLN A 18 7.26 -28.12 12.56
C GLN A 18 5.97 -27.31 12.36
N PRO A 19 5.99 -26.02 12.67
CA PRO A 19 4.80 -25.18 12.56
C PRO A 19 4.33 -25.06 11.12
N THR A 20 3.02 -25.19 10.92
CA THR A 20 2.38 -24.95 9.64
C THR A 20 2.42 -23.44 9.27
N ALA A 21 2.08 -23.11 8.04
CA ALA A 21 2.23 -21.74 7.49
C ALA A 21 1.56 -20.65 8.34
N GLU A 22 0.41 -20.95 8.95
CA GLU A 22 -0.35 -20.02 9.78
C GLU A 22 0.34 -19.62 11.10
N TYR A 23 1.35 -20.39 11.53
CA TYR A 23 2.14 -20.09 12.74
C TYR A 23 3.51 -19.49 12.44
N ARG A 24 3.85 -19.32 11.18
CA ARG A 24 5.11 -18.74 10.74
C ARG A 24 4.92 -17.31 10.29
N GLY A 25 5.96 -16.50 10.34
CA GLY A 25 5.91 -15.11 9.95
C GLY A 25 5.49 -14.90 8.49
N ALA A 26 4.82 -13.79 8.22
CA ALA A 26 4.47 -13.34 6.87
C ALA A 26 4.94 -11.89 6.70
N PRO A 27 6.09 -11.65 6.07
CA PRO A 27 6.64 -10.31 5.91
C PRO A 27 5.84 -9.47 4.92
N PHE A 28 5.98 -8.14 5.01
CA PHE A 28 5.62 -7.24 3.93
C PHE A 28 6.57 -7.47 2.77
N TRP A 29 6.03 -7.95 1.65
CA TRP A 29 6.78 -8.17 0.43
C TRP A 29 6.56 -7.00 -0.52
N ALA A 30 7.52 -6.10 -0.54
CA ALA A 30 7.41 -4.85 -1.28
C ALA A 30 7.45 -5.07 -2.79
N TRP A 31 6.35 -4.75 -3.46
CA TRP A 31 6.20 -4.74 -4.91
C TRP A 31 6.53 -3.34 -5.44
N ASN A 32 7.77 -3.12 -5.82
CA ASN A 32 8.33 -1.81 -6.16
C ASN A 32 9.09 -1.77 -7.49
N THR A 33 8.68 -2.63 -8.42
CA THR A 33 9.23 -2.73 -9.78
C THR A 33 8.12 -3.19 -10.74
N ARG A 34 8.49 -3.50 -11.99
CA ARG A 34 7.60 -4.24 -12.87
C ARG A 34 7.44 -5.68 -12.38
N LEU A 35 6.19 -6.12 -12.26
CA LEU A 35 5.87 -7.43 -11.73
C LEU A 35 5.95 -8.49 -12.84
N GLU A 36 6.89 -9.38 -12.75
CA GLU A 36 7.03 -10.54 -13.61
C GLU A 36 6.74 -11.82 -12.83
N GLN A 37 5.80 -12.65 -13.33
CA GLN A 37 5.32 -13.82 -12.60
C GLN A 37 6.46 -14.77 -12.22
N LYS A 38 7.37 -15.03 -13.15
CA LYS A 38 8.51 -15.92 -12.91
C LYS A 38 9.38 -15.47 -11.73
N GLU A 39 9.60 -14.16 -11.61
CA GLU A 39 10.39 -13.59 -10.53
C GLU A 39 9.61 -13.61 -9.20
N LEU A 40 8.31 -13.35 -9.25
CA LEU A 40 7.45 -13.46 -8.06
C LEU A 40 7.44 -14.90 -7.54
N ASP A 41 7.31 -15.89 -8.41
CA ASP A 41 7.34 -17.30 -8.04
C ASP A 41 8.68 -17.68 -7.39
N ARG A 42 9.79 -17.25 -7.97
CA ARG A 42 11.14 -17.46 -7.41
C ARG A 42 11.29 -16.83 -6.02
N GLN A 43 10.81 -15.62 -5.84
CA GLN A 43 10.86 -14.93 -4.54
C GLN A 43 10.00 -15.65 -3.49
N MET A 44 8.84 -16.18 -3.85
CA MET A 44 8.03 -16.98 -2.94
C MET A 44 8.75 -18.26 -2.50
N GLU A 45 9.49 -18.93 -3.40
CA GLU A 45 10.33 -20.07 -3.05
C GLU A 45 11.44 -19.69 -2.06
N VAL A 46 12.05 -18.52 -2.27
CA VAL A 46 13.06 -18.00 -1.32
C VAL A 46 12.44 -17.71 0.04
N LEU A 47 11.29 -17.04 0.09
CA LEU A 47 10.58 -16.78 1.35
C LEU A 47 10.26 -18.09 2.09
N LYS A 48 9.80 -19.11 1.38
CA LYS A 48 9.58 -20.44 1.94
C LYS A 48 10.87 -21.04 2.50
N SER A 49 11.98 -20.98 1.76
CA SER A 49 13.27 -21.52 2.19
C SER A 49 13.83 -20.82 3.42
N MET A 50 13.47 -19.54 3.61
CA MET A 50 13.80 -18.76 4.81
C MET A 50 12.92 -19.11 6.02
N GLY A 51 11.93 -19.98 5.86
CA GLY A 51 11.05 -20.41 6.94
C GLY A 51 9.78 -19.58 7.10
N PHE A 52 9.50 -18.61 6.22
CA PHE A 52 8.25 -17.85 6.27
C PHE A 52 7.04 -18.70 5.89
N GLY A 53 5.89 -18.40 6.51
CA GLY A 53 4.62 -19.07 6.24
C GLY A 53 3.82 -18.42 5.10
N GLY A 54 4.25 -17.26 4.64
CA GLY A 54 3.56 -16.53 3.59
C GLY A 54 4.14 -15.14 3.38
N ALA A 55 3.39 -14.28 2.71
CA ALA A 55 3.78 -12.89 2.51
C ALA A 55 2.57 -11.97 2.29
N HIS A 56 2.70 -10.71 2.65
CA HIS A 56 1.77 -9.64 2.27
C HIS A 56 2.21 -9.06 0.93
N LEU A 57 1.36 -9.16 -0.09
CA LEU A 57 1.57 -8.54 -1.40
C LEU A 57 1.39 -7.03 -1.25
N HIS A 58 2.50 -6.32 -1.09
CA HIS A 58 2.49 -4.93 -0.67
C HIS A 58 2.99 -3.99 -1.78
N PRO A 59 2.07 -3.35 -2.55
CA PRO A 59 2.44 -2.32 -3.50
C PRO A 59 3.21 -1.19 -2.83
N ARG A 60 4.30 -0.74 -3.45
CA ARG A 60 5.15 0.34 -2.91
C ARG A 60 5.57 1.31 -3.99
N THR A 61 6.13 2.42 -3.56
CA THR A 61 6.74 3.40 -4.46
C THR A 61 7.77 2.72 -5.36
N GLY A 62 7.64 2.92 -6.67
CA GLY A 62 8.45 2.23 -7.67
C GLY A 62 7.71 1.10 -8.40
N LEU A 63 6.47 0.76 -8.01
CA LEU A 63 5.65 -0.18 -8.76
C LEU A 63 5.38 0.37 -10.17
N GLU A 64 5.84 -0.37 -11.18
CA GLU A 64 5.67 -0.03 -12.59
C GLU A 64 4.43 -0.68 -13.21
N THR A 65 4.03 -1.86 -12.72
CA THR A 65 2.76 -2.48 -13.11
C THR A 65 1.61 -1.63 -12.59
N PRO A 66 0.70 -1.13 -13.45
CA PRO A 66 -0.35 -0.23 -13.01
C PRO A 66 -1.21 -0.82 -11.91
N TYR A 67 -1.32 -0.12 -10.79
CA TYR A 67 -2.08 -0.56 -9.62
C TYR A 67 -3.55 -0.78 -9.98
N LEU A 68 -4.13 -1.88 -9.50
CA LEU A 68 -5.49 -2.37 -9.77
C LEU A 68 -5.81 -2.64 -11.25
N SER A 69 -4.81 -2.68 -12.14
CA SER A 69 -5.00 -3.14 -13.52
C SER A 69 -5.27 -4.65 -13.60
N GLU A 70 -5.76 -5.12 -14.74
CA GLU A 70 -5.91 -6.55 -15.00
C GLU A 70 -4.57 -7.29 -14.85
N GLU A 71 -3.48 -6.71 -15.38
CA GLU A 71 -2.13 -7.27 -15.23
C GLU A 71 -1.75 -7.41 -13.73
N PHE A 72 -2.01 -6.39 -12.90
CA PHE A 72 -1.76 -6.44 -11.47
C PHE A 72 -2.58 -7.56 -10.80
N MET A 73 -3.86 -7.66 -11.12
CA MET A 73 -4.73 -8.72 -10.58
C MET A 73 -4.31 -10.12 -11.04
N ASP A 74 -3.78 -10.26 -12.24
CA ASP A 74 -3.25 -11.54 -12.72
C ASP A 74 -1.97 -11.94 -11.98
N ARG A 75 -1.10 -10.99 -11.61
CA ARG A 75 0.04 -11.28 -10.73
C ARG A 75 -0.41 -11.75 -9.35
N ILE A 76 -1.45 -11.16 -8.78
CA ILE A 76 -2.05 -11.62 -7.52
C ILE A 76 -2.56 -13.07 -7.66
N LYS A 77 -3.31 -13.36 -8.73
CA LYS A 77 -3.81 -14.73 -8.99
C LYS A 77 -2.67 -15.73 -9.14
N GLY A 78 -1.60 -15.35 -9.86
CA GLY A 78 -0.41 -16.17 -10.01
C GLY A 78 0.26 -16.47 -8.67
N CYS A 79 0.47 -15.46 -7.83
CA CYS A 79 1.02 -15.64 -6.49
C CYS A 79 0.11 -16.54 -5.62
N LEU A 80 -1.22 -16.40 -5.71
CA LEU A 80 -2.15 -17.26 -5.00
C LEU A 80 -2.04 -18.72 -5.46
N ALA A 81 -1.89 -18.97 -6.76
CA ALA A 81 -1.71 -20.30 -7.31
C ALA A 81 -0.38 -20.92 -6.82
N LYS A 82 0.72 -20.16 -6.87
CA LYS A 82 2.02 -20.57 -6.36
C LYS A 82 1.98 -20.85 -4.86
N ALA A 83 1.33 -20.00 -4.08
CA ALA A 83 1.18 -20.18 -2.63
C ALA A 83 0.47 -21.50 -2.28
N LYS A 84 -0.58 -21.84 -3.02
CA LYS A 84 -1.27 -23.14 -2.85
C LYS A 84 -0.36 -24.34 -3.12
N GLN A 85 0.49 -24.26 -4.16
CA GLN A 85 1.46 -25.32 -4.48
C GLN A 85 2.51 -25.49 -3.39
N GLU A 86 2.94 -24.37 -2.79
CA GLU A 86 4.02 -24.34 -1.80
C GLU A 86 3.54 -24.47 -0.34
N ASN A 87 2.23 -24.58 -0.10
CA ASN A 87 1.59 -24.51 1.23
C ASN A 87 1.97 -23.21 1.98
N LEU A 88 1.96 -22.08 1.27
CA LEU A 88 2.15 -20.76 1.82
C LEU A 88 0.83 -20.00 1.91
N GLN A 89 0.81 -18.94 2.70
CA GLN A 89 -0.29 -18.00 2.77
C GLN A 89 0.05 -16.72 2.00
N VAL A 90 -0.95 -16.14 1.35
CA VAL A 90 -0.83 -14.86 0.67
C VAL A 90 -1.88 -13.92 1.24
N TYR A 91 -1.43 -12.76 1.65
CA TYR A 91 -2.26 -11.68 2.17
C TYR A 91 -2.23 -10.52 1.20
N LEU A 92 -3.40 -10.06 0.80
CA LEU A 92 -3.51 -8.87 -0.01
C LEU A 92 -3.44 -7.64 0.89
N TYR A 93 -2.51 -6.74 0.58
CA TYR A 93 -2.44 -5.43 1.20
C TYR A 93 -3.29 -4.46 0.39
N ASP A 94 -4.24 -3.79 1.03
CA ASP A 94 -5.28 -3.00 0.38
C ASP A 94 -4.87 -1.56 0.02
N GLU A 95 -3.63 -1.21 0.30
CA GLU A 95 -3.09 0.11 0.03
C GLU A 95 -2.05 0.08 -1.09
N ASP A 96 -2.05 1.08 -1.98
CA ASP A 96 -0.93 1.28 -2.90
C ASP A 96 0.29 1.83 -2.15
N ARG A 97 0.09 2.83 -1.30
CA ARG A 97 1.12 3.47 -0.45
C ARG A 97 0.47 4.43 0.54
N TRP A 98 1.24 4.89 1.50
CA TRP A 98 0.77 5.92 2.44
C TRP A 98 0.78 7.32 1.83
N PRO A 99 -0.20 8.16 2.20
CA PRO A 99 -1.34 7.87 3.09
C PRO A 99 -2.44 7.07 2.41
N SER A 100 -3.25 6.37 3.24
CA SER A 100 -4.37 5.54 2.80
C SER A 100 -5.46 6.33 2.06
N GLY A 101 -6.23 5.61 1.25
CA GLY A 101 -7.49 6.12 0.69
C GLY A 101 -7.39 6.77 -0.68
N PHE A 102 -6.20 6.92 -1.28
CA PHE A 102 -6.11 7.51 -2.61
C PHE A 102 -6.02 6.48 -3.76
N ALA A 103 -5.85 5.20 -3.45
CA ALA A 103 -5.87 4.07 -4.38
C ALA A 103 -4.97 4.29 -5.61
N GLY A 104 -3.66 4.55 -5.39
CA GLY A 104 -2.72 4.82 -6.47
C GLY A 104 -3.00 6.11 -7.27
N GLY A 105 -3.81 7.00 -6.73
CA GLY A 105 -4.25 8.23 -7.38
C GLY A 105 -5.62 8.12 -8.08
N LEU A 106 -6.22 6.95 -8.11
CA LEU A 106 -7.52 6.75 -8.76
C LEU A 106 -8.63 7.58 -8.10
N VAL A 107 -8.66 7.64 -6.77
CA VAL A 107 -9.64 8.45 -6.02
C VAL A 107 -9.34 9.95 -6.17
N THR A 108 -8.08 10.34 -5.99
CA THR A 108 -7.68 11.75 -6.01
C THR A 108 -7.51 12.34 -7.41
N LYS A 109 -7.77 11.55 -8.45
CA LYS A 109 -7.88 12.04 -9.83
C LYS A 109 -8.96 13.13 -9.92
N GLU A 110 -10.06 12.95 -9.21
CA GLU A 110 -11.11 13.96 -9.11
C GLU A 110 -10.83 14.92 -7.94
N GLU A 111 -10.84 16.22 -8.21
CA GLU A 111 -10.48 17.27 -7.24
C GLU A 111 -11.36 17.26 -5.99
N LYS A 112 -12.65 16.97 -6.13
CA LYS A 112 -13.60 16.89 -5.01
C LYS A 112 -13.23 15.89 -3.91
N TYR A 113 -12.38 14.88 -4.24
CA TYR A 113 -11.92 13.86 -3.29
C TYR A 113 -10.51 14.14 -2.74
N ARG A 114 -9.89 15.25 -3.14
CA ARG A 114 -8.58 15.62 -2.62
C ARG A 114 -8.70 16.22 -1.23
N ALA A 115 -7.68 15.99 -0.40
CA ALA A 115 -7.56 16.65 0.89
C ALA A 115 -7.51 18.17 0.70
N GLN A 116 -8.27 18.87 1.52
CA GLN A 116 -8.27 20.31 1.57
C GLN A 116 -7.62 20.76 2.88
N TYR A 117 -6.90 21.88 2.83
CA TYR A 117 -6.25 22.45 3.99
C TYR A 117 -6.76 23.87 4.21
N LEU A 118 -6.97 24.19 5.46
CA LEU A 118 -7.17 25.58 5.86
C LEU A 118 -5.80 26.20 6.16
N LEU A 119 -5.45 27.23 5.45
CA LEU A 119 -4.17 27.93 5.64
C LEU A 119 -4.46 29.31 6.20
N PHE A 120 -3.69 29.68 7.21
CA PHE A 120 -3.70 31.02 7.78
C PHE A 120 -2.45 31.76 7.31
N THR A 121 -2.61 33.00 6.91
CA THR A 121 -1.51 33.85 6.45
C THR A 121 -1.75 35.28 6.88
N ASN A 122 -0.68 36.04 7.10
CA ASN A 122 -0.71 37.45 7.37
C ASN A 122 -0.46 38.32 6.11
N LYS A 123 -0.44 37.69 4.94
CA LYS A 123 -0.36 38.44 3.68
C LYS A 123 -1.69 39.13 3.40
N PRO A 124 -1.69 40.38 2.92
CA PRO A 124 -2.91 41.03 2.51
C PRO A 124 -3.47 40.37 1.25
N TYR A 125 -4.72 39.97 1.30
CA TYR A 125 -5.50 39.47 0.18
C TYR A 125 -6.85 40.15 0.16
N GLU A 126 -7.42 40.33 -1.03
CA GLU A 126 -8.80 40.82 -1.16
C GLU A 126 -9.80 39.66 -1.13
N ALA A 127 -10.98 39.88 -0.59
CA ALA A 127 -12.02 38.87 -0.47
C ALA A 127 -12.41 38.31 -1.84
N GLY A 128 -12.38 37.00 -2.00
CA GLY A 128 -12.70 36.29 -3.24
C GLY A 128 -11.54 36.11 -4.21
N GLU A 129 -10.36 36.59 -3.88
CA GLU A 129 -9.16 36.40 -4.69
C GLU A 129 -8.72 34.94 -4.73
N GLU A 130 -8.31 34.46 -5.92
CA GLU A 130 -7.64 33.17 -6.03
C GLU A 130 -6.21 33.29 -5.51
N VAL A 131 -5.90 32.47 -4.51
CA VAL A 131 -4.62 32.53 -3.83
C VAL A 131 -3.70 31.42 -4.33
N GLN A 132 -2.54 31.80 -4.82
CA GLN A 132 -1.44 30.88 -5.09
C GLN A 132 -0.37 31.04 -4.01
N MET A 133 -0.13 29.95 -3.27
CA MET A 133 0.91 29.94 -2.24
C MET A 133 1.98 28.92 -2.63
N GLN A 134 3.24 29.31 -2.53
CA GLN A 134 4.35 28.38 -2.59
C GLN A 134 4.67 27.91 -1.18
N THR A 135 4.80 26.61 -1.02
CA THR A 135 5.35 26.04 0.21
C THR A 135 6.83 26.42 0.32
N ASP A 136 7.32 26.54 1.55
CA ASP A 136 8.67 27.00 1.88
C ASP A 136 9.73 26.43 0.93
N SER A 137 10.59 27.30 0.43
CA SER A 137 11.69 26.98 -0.49
C SER A 137 12.74 26.03 0.10
N SER A 138 12.75 25.83 1.41
CA SER A 138 13.59 24.84 2.11
C SER A 138 13.09 23.40 1.99
N ALA A 139 11.84 23.19 1.58
CA ALA A 139 11.31 21.85 1.35
C ALA A 139 11.90 21.24 0.07
N ARG A 140 12.26 19.95 0.11
CA ARG A 140 12.80 19.20 -1.04
C ARG A 140 11.92 19.20 -2.29
N ALA A 141 10.70 19.67 -2.20
CA ALA A 141 9.78 19.91 -3.31
C ALA A 141 8.90 21.13 -2.97
N ALA A 142 9.22 22.28 -3.54
CA ALA A 142 8.30 23.40 -3.55
C ALA A 142 7.01 23.00 -4.29
N ARG A 143 5.86 23.21 -3.68
CA ARG A 143 4.55 22.98 -4.31
C ARG A 143 3.80 24.30 -4.37
N THR A 144 3.20 24.57 -5.50
CA THR A 144 2.21 25.63 -5.60
C THR A 144 0.88 25.09 -5.10
N LEU A 145 0.32 25.76 -4.10
CA LEU A 145 -1.01 25.46 -3.57
C LEU A 145 -1.96 26.51 -4.15
N ASN A 146 -3.01 26.03 -4.84
CA ASN A 146 -4.08 26.90 -5.32
C ASN A 146 -5.22 26.84 -4.29
N GLY A 147 -5.73 27.99 -3.94
CA GLY A 147 -6.77 28.10 -2.94
C GLY A 147 -7.69 29.28 -3.20
N ARG A 148 -8.72 29.39 -2.39
CA ARG A 148 -9.64 30.52 -2.37
C ARG A 148 -9.60 31.14 -0.99
N LEU A 149 -9.52 32.47 -0.95
CA LEU A 149 -9.67 33.22 0.28
C LEU A 149 -11.09 32.99 0.86
N LEU A 150 -11.18 32.54 2.09
CA LEU A 150 -12.44 32.30 2.77
C LEU A 150 -12.85 33.51 3.61
N GLU A 151 -11.94 34.06 4.39
CA GLU A 151 -12.22 35.12 5.35
C GLU A 151 -10.96 35.91 5.68
N VAL A 152 -11.13 37.19 6.00
CA VAL A 152 -10.08 38.06 6.53
C VAL A 152 -10.44 38.43 7.96
N TYR A 153 -9.51 38.27 8.89
CA TYR A 153 -9.67 38.63 10.29
C TYR A 153 -8.71 39.77 10.62
N ASP A 154 -9.22 40.80 11.33
CA ASP A 154 -8.38 41.78 11.99
C ASP A 154 -7.76 41.16 13.25
N VAL A 155 -6.45 41.28 13.39
CA VAL A 155 -5.69 40.72 14.52
C VAL A 155 -5.13 41.85 15.36
#